data_8658863651fd7efd4c4a708fbe9d4efe
#
_entry.id   8658863651fd7efd4c4a708fbe9d4efe
#
_cell.length_a   1.000
_cell.length_b   1.000
_cell.length_c   1.000
_cell.angle_alpha   90.00
_cell.angle_beta   90.00
_cell.angle_gamma   90.00
#
_symmetry.space_group_name_H-M   'P 1'
#
loop_
_entity.id
_entity.type
_entity.pdbx_description
1 polymer ?
#
loop_
_entity_poly.entity_id
_entity_poly.type
_entity_poly.pdbx_seq_one_letter_code
_entity_poly.pdbx_strand_id
1 'polypeptide(L)'
;MPNWCYNYALLSCPSKEIYDKLLDAITKQAWFKTFAPLGDDEDEWTFEKANEIWNTKWPPQELEIGCNDEINFLIDLTFNTAWSPPVGVYKTMYKNFGISTVAYYEELGNEFFGKCAYSNHEEFDETFDIPSNQTELDEIRSIIGFGSELDEFMSYTWEQLKEQWEVEEDCEEDCEEDCEEDCEEDCEEDCEEDCGTEKEPTVNTIFTKIIPE
;
A
#
# COMPACT_ATOMS: atom_id res chain seq x y z
N MET A 1 -2.59 12.79 -15.66
CA MET A 1 -2.37 12.96 -14.21
C MET A 1 -1.81 11.63 -13.71
N PRO A 2 -0.93 11.59 -12.73
CA PRO A 2 -0.52 10.33 -12.15
C PRO A 2 -1.66 9.73 -11.33
N ASN A 3 -1.68 8.42 -11.18
CA ASN A 3 -2.39 7.81 -10.08
C ASN A 3 -1.70 8.22 -8.78
N TRP A 4 -2.46 8.56 -7.77
CA TRP A 4 -1.93 8.96 -6.49
C TRP A 4 -1.91 7.77 -5.53
N CYS A 5 -0.74 7.50 -4.99
CA CYS A 5 -0.56 6.58 -3.87
C CYS A 5 -0.73 7.39 -2.58
N TYR A 6 -1.76 7.10 -1.81
CA TYR A 6 -2.01 7.67 -0.50
C TYR A 6 -1.13 6.98 0.54
N ASN A 7 -0.49 7.75 1.41
CA ASN A 7 0.45 7.25 2.38
C ASN A 7 0.11 7.76 3.77
N TYR A 8 0.21 6.87 4.76
CA TYR A 8 0.31 7.20 6.18
C TYR A 8 1.65 6.69 6.70
N ALA A 9 2.41 7.51 7.40
CA ALA A 9 3.70 7.14 7.93
C ALA A 9 3.90 7.62 9.36
N LEU A 10 4.24 6.70 10.26
CA LEU A 10 4.70 6.99 11.61
C LEU A 10 6.23 6.93 11.65
N LEU A 11 6.84 8.06 11.97
CA LEU A 11 8.29 8.25 12.01
C LEU A 11 8.75 8.41 13.45
N SER A 12 9.72 7.57 13.87
CA SER A 12 10.33 7.64 15.20
C SER A 12 11.80 8.01 15.09
N CYS A 13 12.17 9.17 15.65
CA CYS A 13 13.53 9.68 15.59
C CYS A 13 14.37 9.22 16.79
N PRO A 14 15.66 8.90 16.59
CA PRO A 14 16.53 8.42 17.66
C PRO A 14 16.96 9.51 18.65
N SER A 15 16.78 10.79 18.32
CA SER A 15 17.15 11.92 19.17
C SER A 15 16.36 13.17 18.83
N LYS A 16 16.35 14.12 19.79
CA LYS A 16 15.72 15.43 19.57
C LYS A 16 16.33 16.19 18.40
N GLU A 17 17.64 16.10 18.20
CA GLU A 17 18.33 16.78 17.10
C GLU A 17 17.80 16.29 15.73
N ILE A 18 17.67 14.97 15.56
CA ILE A 18 17.14 14.39 14.33
C ILE A 18 15.66 14.71 14.16
N TYR A 19 14.88 14.68 15.25
CA TYR A 19 13.48 15.06 15.26
C TYR A 19 13.29 16.53 14.81
N ASP A 20 14.00 17.47 15.41
CA ASP A 20 13.92 18.90 15.05
C ASP A 20 14.31 19.11 13.56
N LYS A 21 15.36 18.43 13.09
CA LYS A 21 15.79 18.47 11.69
C LYS A 21 14.72 17.91 10.75
N LEU A 22 14.09 16.80 11.13
CA LEU A 22 13.04 16.17 10.34
C LEU A 22 11.80 17.05 10.27
N LEU A 23 11.33 17.56 11.41
CA LEU A 23 10.17 18.44 11.49
C LEU A 23 10.36 19.73 10.68
N ASP A 24 11.57 20.34 10.75
CA ASP A 24 11.91 21.50 9.94
C ASP A 24 11.88 21.17 8.43
N ALA A 25 12.45 20.05 8.03
CA ALA A 25 12.46 19.62 6.64
C ALA A 25 11.05 19.27 6.10
N ILE A 26 10.19 18.68 6.94
CA ILE A 26 8.78 18.41 6.61
C ILE A 26 8.04 19.73 6.42
N THR A 27 8.16 20.65 7.37
CA THR A 27 7.51 21.98 7.33
C THR A 27 7.91 22.76 6.07
N LYS A 28 9.14 22.61 5.62
CA LYS A 28 9.66 23.22 4.38
C LYS A 28 9.35 22.43 3.11
N GLN A 29 8.65 21.30 3.23
CA GLN A 29 8.38 20.35 2.12
C GLN A 29 9.66 19.87 1.40
N ALA A 30 10.74 19.73 2.16
CA ALA A 30 12.07 19.39 1.66
C ALA A 30 12.64 18.07 2.24
N TRP A 31 11.84 17.28 2.96
CA TRP A 31 12.35 16.14 3.70
C TRP A 31 12.92 15.02 2.82
N PHE A 32 12.34 14.74 1.62
CA PHE A 32 12.94 13.80 0.67
C PHE A 32 14.35 14.26 0.27
N LYS A 33 14.49 15.53 -0.12
CA LYS A 33 15.80 16.08 -0.51
C LYS A 33 16.79 16.10 0.65
N THR A 34 16.31 16.35 1.88
CA THR A 34 17.16 16.46 3.07
C THR A 34 17.67 15.09 3.55
N PHE A 35 16.85 14.05 3.45
CA PHE A 35 17.14 12.73 4.02
C PHE A 35 17.48 11.66 2.98
N ALA A 36 17.05 11.85 1.73
CA ALA A 36 17.33 10.97 0.60
C ALA A 36 17.63 11.79 -0.67
N PRO A 37 18.74 12.56 -0.70
CA PRO A 37 19.08 13.42 -1.83
C PRO A 37 19.32 12.58 -3.10
N LEU A 38 18.95 13.13 -4.27
CA LEU A 38 19.11 12.48 -5.58
C LEU A 38 20.54 12.55 -6.14
N GLY A 39 21.46 13.18 -5.46
CA GLY A 39 22.85 13.38 -5.82
C GLY A 39 23.42 14.66 -5.20
N ASP A 40 24.66 14.98 -5.53
CA ASP A 40 25.38 16.15 -4.99
C ASP A 40 24.90 17.49 -5.59
N ASP A 41 24.34 17.47 -6.80
CA ASP A 41 23.73 18.64 -7.45
C ASP A 41 22.22 18.67 -7.19
N GLU A 42 21.78 19.63 -6.39
CA GLU A 42 20.36 19.80 -5.98
C GLU A 42 19.40 20.01 -7.17
N ASP A 43 19.89 20.39 -8.34
CA ASP A 43 19.09 20.73 -9.52
C ASP A 43 18.91 19.53 -10.49
N GLU A 44 19.55 18.39 -10.27
CA GLU A 44 19.54 17.28 -11.22
C GLU A 44 18.49 16.21 -10.91
N TRP A 45 17.22 16.64 -10.80
CA TRP A 45 16.11 15.70 -10.77
C TRP A 45 15.99 15.02 -12.14
N THR A 46 16.01 13.69 -12.16
CA THR A 46 15.54 12.87 -13.28
C THR A 46 14.55 11.83 -12.77
N PHE A 47 13.69 11.36 -13.67
CA PHE A 47 12.70 10.33 -13.34
C PHE A 47 13.41 9.06 -12.83
N GLU A 48 14.48 8.66 -13.49
CA GLU A 48 15.24 7.46 -13.16
C GLU A 48 15.84 7.55 -11.76
N LYS A 49 16.49 8.67 -11.41
CA LYS A 49 17.06 8.89 -10.07
C LYS A 49 15.97 8.93 -8.98
N ALA A 50 14.87 9.61 -9.24
CA ALA A 50 13.78 9.69 -8.30
C ALA A 50 13.18 8.30 -8.05
N ASN A 51 12.95 7.52 -9.08
CA ASN A 51 12.41 6.18 -8.96
C ASN A 51 13.41 5.21 -8.29
N GLU A 52 14.70 5.31 -8.58
CA GLU A 52 15.74 4.47 -7.96
C GLU A 52 15.92 4.78 -6.46
N ILE A 53 15.95 6.06 -6.09
CA ILE A 53 16.30 6.50 -4.73
C ILE A 53 15.06 6.63 -3.84
N TRP A 54 13.95 7.17 -4.36
CA TRP A 54 12.72 7.41 -3.60
C TRP A 54 11.68 6.33 -3.76
N ASN A 55 11.74 5.55 -4.86
CA ASN A 55 10.69 4.62 -5.32
C ASN A 55 9.40 5.36 -5.77
N THR A 56 9.45 6.65 -6.00
CA THR A 56 8.34 7.46 -6.52
C THR A 56 8.88 8.60 -7.37
N LYS A 57 8.04 9.10 -8.27
CA LYS A 57 8.46 10.09 -9.27
C LYS A 57 8.72 11.47 -8.69
N TRP A 58 7.89 11.93 -7.77
CA TRP A 58 7.93 13.30 -7.24
C TRP A 58 8.00 13.32 -5.71
N PRO A 59 8.46 14.43 -5.13
CA PRO A 59 8.30 14.68 -3.69
C PRO A 59 6.82 14.62 -3.29
N PRO A 60 6.52 14.39 -2.00
CA PRO A 60 5.15 14.28 -1.51
C PRO A 60 4.32 15.51 -1.81
N GLN A 61 3.05 15.29 -2.09
CA GLN A 61 2.03 16.31 -2.27
C GLN A 61 0.99 16.19 -1.15
N GLU A 62 0.27 17.27 -0.88
CA GLU A 62 -0.83 17.28 0.11
C GLU A 62 -0.38 16.71 1.46
N LEU A 63 0.81 17.12 1.92
CA LEU A 63 1.40 16.62 3.14
C LEU A 63 0.79 17.30 4.35
N GLU A 64 0.27 16.48 5.27
CA GLU A 64 -0.29 16.90 6.55
C GLU A 64 0.44 16.20 7.71
N ILE A 65 0.62 16.91 8.79
CA ILE A 65 1.11 16.37 10.07
C ILE A 65 -0.11 16.07 10.93
N GLY A 66 -0.37 14.82 11.25
CA GLY A 66 -1.48 14.40 12.10
C GLY A 66 -1.14 14.60 13.57
N CYS A 67 -0.14 13.88 14.08
CA CYS A 67 0.38 14.03 15.44
C CYS A 67 1.87 14.34 15.43
N ASN A 68 2.30 15.05 16.46
CA ASN A 68 3.66 15.51 16.64
C ASN A 68 3.99 15.42 18.14
N ASP A 69 4.71 14.36 18.53
CA ASP A 69 5.10 14.11 19.93
C ASP A 69 6.58 14.42 20.13
N GLU A 70 6.84 15.63 20.63
CA GLU A 70 8.19 16.10 20.93
C GLU A 70 8.85 15.34 22.09
N ILE A 71 8.08 14.69 22.96
CA ILE A 71 8.61 13.97 24.12
C ILE A 71 9.19 12.63 23.68
N ASN A 72 8.46 11.93 22.81
CA ASN A 72 8.85 10.60 22.29
C ASN A 72 9.52 10.69 20.92
N PHE A 73 9.67 11.89 20.35
CA PHE A 73 10.24 12.14 19.02
C PHE A 73 9.51 11.42 17.91
N LEU A 74 8.17 11.41 17.96
CA LEU A 74 7.31 10.79 16.98
C LEU A 74 6.63 11.86 16.10
N ILE A 75 6.52 11.55 14.82
CA ILE A 75 5.77 12.36 13.86
C ILE A 75 4.94 11.40 13.01
N ASP A 76 3.64 11.61 12.93
CA ASP A 76 2.82 10.95 11.92
C ASP A 76 2.48 11.90 10.77
N LEU A 77 2.40 11.34 9.58
CA LEU A 77 2.21 12.06 8.34
C LEU A 77 1.19 11.36 7.47
N THR A 78 0.33 12.14 6.81
CA THR A 78 -0.40 11.71 5.63
C THR A 78 0.03 12.53 4.41
N PHE A 79 0.14 11.90 3.26
CA PHE A 79 0.55 12.57 2.03
C PHE A 79 0.35 11.68 0.81
N ASN A 80 0.39 12.30 -0.38
CA ASN A 80 0.30 11.60 -1.65
C ASN A 80 1.65 11.52 -2.36
N THR A 81 1.93 10.39 -2.99
CA THR A 81 3.07 10.19 -3.89
C THR A 81 2.60 9.70 -5.27
N ALA A 82 3.45 9.86 -6.29
CA ALA A 82 3.09 9.49 -7.65
C ALA A 82 3.34 8.01 -7.90
N TRP A 83 2.27 7.22 -8.13
CA TRP A 83 2.23 5.81 -8.55
C TRP A 83 2.67 4.77 -7.52
N SER A 84 3.51 5.12 -6.56
CA SER A 84 4.08 4.16 -5.60
C SER A 84 4.50 4.84 -4.30
N PRO A 85 4.59 4.10 -3.18
CA PRO A 85 5.04 4.62 -1.90
C PRO A 85 6.54 4.94 -1.92
N PRO A 86 7.02 5.88 -1.08
CA PRO A 86 8.41 6.30 -1.07
C PRO A 86 9.29 5.39 -0.19
N VAL A 87 9.24 4.07 -0.37
CA VAL A 87 9.97 3.10 0.46
C VAL A 87 11.48 3.31 0.45
N GLY A 88 12.05 3.78 -0.67
CA GLY A 88 13.45 4.11 -0.77
C GLY A 88 13.88 5.27 0.14
N VAL A 89 12.99 6.25 0.36
CA VAL A 89 13.21 7.35 1.32
C VAL A 89 13.24 6.81 2.74
N TYR A 90 12.27 6.00 3.15
CA TYR A 90 12.22 5.40 4.48
C TYR A 90 13.45 4.55 4.77
N LYS A 91 13.84 3.70 3.83
CA LYS A 91 15.04 2.87 3.93
C LYS A 91 16.31 3.71 4.10
N THR A 92 16.43 4.81 3.36
CA THR A 92 17.56 5.75 3.45
C THR A 92 17.56 6.50 4.78
N MET A 93 16.40 6.94 5.25
CA MET A 93 16.22 7.59 6.55
C MET A 93 16.64 6.69 7.70
N TYR A 94 16.19 5.43 7.66
CA TYR A 94 16.59 4.46 8.67
C TYR A 94 18.11 4.19 8.64
N LYS A 95 18.66 3.87 7.46
CA LYS A 95 20.06 3.51 7.29
C LYS A 95 21.03 4.62 7.70
N ASN A 96 20.74 5.87 7.35
CA ASN A 96 21.68 6.99 7.50
C ASN A 96 21.44 7.81 8.77
N PHE A 97 20.22 7.82 9.30
CA PHE A 97 19.83 8.68 10.41
C PHE A 97 19.21 7.92 11.59
N GLY A 98 18.97 6.61 11.45
CA GLY A 98 18.34 5.80 12.48
C GLY A 98 16.86 6.13 12.71
N ILE A 99 16.20 6.79 11.76
CA ILE A 99 14.78 7.10 11.85
C ILE A 99 13.99 5.84 11.52
N SER A 100 13.33 5.25 12.52
CA SER A 100 12.44 4.13 12.31
C SER A 100 11.13 4.58 11.67
N THR A 101 10.60 3.76 10.80
CA THR A 101 9.36 4.04 10.05
C THR A 101 8.43 2.85 10.13
N VAL A 102 7.15 3.10 10.33
CA VAL A 102 6.04 2.22 9.95
C VAL A 102 5.14 3.01 9.01
N ALA A 103 4.89 2.50 7.84
CA ALA A 103 4.04 3.18 6.87
C ALA A 103 3.07 2.21 6.20
N TYR A 104 1.87 2.72 5.95
CA TYR A 104 0.82 2.08 5.17
C TYR A 104 0.55 2.91 3.93
N TYR A 105 0.17 2.27 2.85
CA TYR A 105 -0.10 2.94 1.58
C TYR A 105 -1.14 2.19 0.77
N GLU A 106 -1.88 2.94 -0.05
CA GLU A 106 -2.82 2.42 -1.03
C GLU A 106 -2.76 3.22 -2.34
N GLU A 107 -2.98 2.56 -3.44
CA GLU A 107 -3.14 3.17 -4.77
C GLU A 107 -4.28 2.46 -5.51
N LEU A 108 -5.45 3.08 -5.48
CA LEU A 108 -6.70 2.48 -5.99
C LEU A 108 -6.76 2.40 -7.51
N GLY A 109 -5.97 3.19 -8.24
CA GLY A 109 -5.97 3.15 -9.70
C GLY A 109 -5.20 1.96 -10.30
N ASN A 110 -4.25 1.39 -9.56
CA ASN A 110 -3.56 0.13 -9.87
C ASN A 110 -3.92 -0.98 -8.89
N GLU A 111 -4.93 -0.75 -8.05
CA GLU A 111 -5.55 -1.74 -7.19
C GLU A 111 -4.59 -2.44 -6.22
N PHE A 112 -3.69 -1.66 -5.58
CA PHE A 112 -2.78 -2.22 -4.58
C PHE A 112 -2.76 -1.42 -3.28
N PHE A 113 -2.36 -2.10 -2.21
CA PHE A 113 -2.05 -1.51 -0.91
C PHE A 113 -0.87 -2.25 -0.26
N GLY A 114 -0.35 -1.73 0.85
CA GLY A 114 0.74 -2.40 1.52
C GLY A 114 1.21 -1.74 2.79
N LYS A 115 2.21 -2.38 3.39
CA LYS A 115 2.91 -1.90 4.59
C LYS A 115 4.41 -1.99 4.37
N CYS A 116 5.14 -0.99 4.87
CA CYS A 116 6.57 -1.12 5.07
C CYS A 116 6.95 -0.68 6.49
N ALA A 117 7.98 -1.33 7.04
CA ALA A 117 8.54 -1.00 8.34
C ALA A 117 10.07 -1.13 8.32
N TYR A 118 10.74 -0.14 8.85
CA TYR A 118 12.20 -0.11 8.97
C TYR A 118 12.59 0.27 10.39
N SER A 119 13.14 -0.68 11.14
CA SER A 119 13.59 -0.48 12.51
C SER A 119 14.71 -1.45 12.88
N ASN A 120 15.27 -1.37 14.10
CA ASN A 120 16.25 -2.32 14.59
C ASN A 120 15.71 -3.76 14.72
N HIS A 121 14.40 -3.93 14.71
CA HIS A 121 13.72 -5.20 14.98
C HIS A 121 12.95 -5.72 13.76
N GLU A 122 12.70 -4.88 12.78
CA GLU A 122 11.86 -5.21 11.65
C GLU A 122 12.37 -4.51 10.38
N GLU A 123 12.57 -5.29 9.32
CA GLU A 123 12.65 -4.80 7.95
C GLU A 123 11.56 -5.55 7.18
N PHE A 124 10.49 -4.84 6.84
CA PHE A 124 9.31 -5.36 6.19
C PHE A 124 8.92 -4.42 5.05
N ASP A 125 8.59 -4.98 3.89
CA ASP A 125 8.14 -4.23 2.70
C ASP A 125 7.32 -5.17 1.83
N GLU A 126 6.02 -5.17 2.01
CA GLU A 126 5.08 -6.05 1.31
C GLU A 126 3.94 -5.24 0.70
N THR A 127 3.67 -5.53 -0.56
CA THR A 127 2.57 -4.96 -1.34
C THR A 127 1.61 -6.08 -1.74
N PHE A 128 0.33 -5.80 -1.68
CA PHE A 128 -0.76 -6.73 -1.98
C PHE A 128 -1.71 -6.10 -2.99
N ASP A 129 -2.29 -6.90 -3.84
CA ASP A 129 -3.43 -6.52 -4.66
C ASP A 129 -4.66 -6.30 -3.76
N ILE A 130 -5.61 -5.50 -4.20
CA ILE A 130 -6.89 -5.32 -3.49
C ILE A 130 -7.60 -6.68 -3.44
N PRO A 131 -7.99 -7.17 -2.25
CA PRO A 131 -8.61 -8.49 -2.13
C PRO A 131 -9.98 -8.54 -2.80
N SER A 132 -10.30 -9.65 -3.42
CA SER A 132 -11.57 -9.89 -4.10
C SER A 132 -12.67 -10.40 -3.17
N ASN A 133 -12.32 -10.83 -1.96
CA ASN A 133 -13.26 -11.36 -0.96
C ASN A 133 -12.71 -11.26 0.47
N GLN A 134 -13.59 -11.54 1.44
CA GLN A 134 -13.25 -11.47 2.86
C GLN A 134 -12.14 -12.46 3.27
N THR A 135 -12.07 -13.64 2.64
CA THR A 135 -11.05 -14.66 2.95
C THR A 135 -9.66 -14.17 2.59
N GLU A 136 -9.48 -13.63 1.39
CA GLU A 136 -8.21 -13.02 0.95
C GLU A 136 -7.79 -11.86 1.85
N LEU A 137 -8.75 -11.01 2.24
CA LEU A 137 -8.49 -9.93 3.17
C LEU A 137 -7.97 -10.45 4.52
N ASP A 138 -8.56 -11.50 5.07
CA ASP A 138 -8.13 -12.08 6.35
C ASP A 138 -6.75 -12.75 6.25
N GLU A 139 -6.42 -13.36 5.12
CA GLU A 139 -5.08 -13.89 4.83
C GLU A 139 -4.03 -12.78 4.80
N ILE A 140 -4.28 -11.70 4.06
CA ILE A 140 -3.39 -10.55 3.99
C ILE A 140 -3.20 -9.91 5.37
N ARG A 141 -4.27 -9.72 6.11
CA ARG A 141 -4.24 -9.24 7.49
C ARG A 141 -3.34 -10.09 8.38
N SER A 142 -3.36 -11.41 8.21
CA SER A 142 -2.49 -12.32 8.98
C SER A 142 -1.01 -12.14 8.68
N ILE A 143 -0.65 -11.72 7.46
CA ILE A 143 0.71 -11.47 7.01
C ILE A 143 1.23 -10.11 7.48
N ILE A 144 0.44 -9.07 7.31
CA ILE A 144 0.80 -7.69 7.70
C ILE A 144 0.94 -7.56 9.22
N GLY A 145 0.32 -8.46 9.97
CA GLY A 145 0.17 -8.38 11.43
C GLY A 145 -0.94 -7.38 11.78
N PHE A 146 -1.92 -7.85 12.53
CA PHE A 146 -3.04 -7.02 12.97
C PHE A 146 -2.56 -5.84 13.80
N GLY A 147 -2.84 -4.65 13.34
CA GLY A 147 -2.80 -3.43 14.12
C GLY A 147 -4.03 -2.61 13.76
N SER A 148 -4.66 -2.03 14.75
CA SER A 148 -5.77 -1.07 14.57
C SER A 148 -5.46 0.04 13.55
N GLU A 149 -4.18 0.32 13.36
CA GLU A 149 -3.72 1.41 12.48
C GLU A 149 -3.95 1.12 10.98
N LEU A 150 -3.73 -0.12 10.52
CA LEU A 150 -4.02 -0.48 9.12
C LEU A 150 -5.53 -0.47 8.87
N ASP A 151 -6.31 -1.07 9.77
CA ASP A 151 -7.76 -1.11 9.63
C ASP A 151 -8.38 0.29 9.70
N GLU A 152 -7.82 1.21 10.50
CA GLU A 152 -8.23 2.61 10.54
C GLU A 152 -7.85 3.34 9.25
N PHE A 153 -6.63 3.15 8.76
CA PHE A 153 -6.13 3.73 7.51
C PHE A 153 -6.97 3.29 6.29
N MET A 154 -7.27 1.99 6.21
CA MET A 154 -7.99 1.39 5.09
C MET A 154 -9.52 1.32 5.31
N SER A 155 -10.05 1.91 6.38
CA SER A 155 -11.45 1.73 6.79
C SER A 155 -12.46 2.05 5.69
N TYR A 156 -12.25 3.15 4.97
CA TYR A 156 -13.12 3.56 3.87
C TYR A 156 -13.06 2.58 2.68
N THR A 157 -11.88 2.13 2.33
CA THR A 157 -11.66 1.17 1.25
C THR A 157 -12.29 -0.19 1.60
N TRP A 158 -12.12 -0.65 2.86
CA TRP A 158 -12.74 -1.90 3.31
C TRP A 158 -14.27 -1.85 3.33
N GLU A 159 -14.88 -0.72 3.70
CA GLU A 159 -16.34 -0.57 3.66
C GLU A 159 -16.86 -0.66 2.22
N GLN A 160 -16.24 0.02 1.28
CA GLN A 160 -16.65 -0.03 -0.13
C GLN A 160 -16.48 -1.41 -0.77
N LEU A 161 -15.39 -2.11 -0.46
CA LEU A 161 -15.18 -3.47 -0.94
C LEU A 161 -16.21 -4.46 -0.40
N LYS A 162 -16.55 -4.37 0.89
CA LYS A 162 -17.59 -5.21 1.48
C LYS A 162 -18.96 -4.99 0.85
N GLU A 163 -19.34 -3.73 0.62
CA GLU A 163 -20.58 -3.41 -0.09
C GLU A 163 -20.58 -4.01 -1.52
N GLN A 164 -19.43 -3.99 -2.19
CA GLN A 164 -19.30 -4.58 -3.53
C GLN A 164 -19.43 -6.11 -3.48
N TRP A 165 -18.74 -6.78 -2.56
CA TRP A 165 -18.80 -8.24 -2.43
C TRP A 165 -20.21 -8.74 -2.06
N GLU A 166 -20.93 -8.04 -1.17
CA GLU A 166 -22.31 -8.37 -0.81
C GLU A 166 -23.23 -8.28 -2.04
N VAL A 167 -23.05 -7.30 -2.91
CA VAL A 167 -23.84 -7.17 -4.14
C VAL A 167 -23.53 -8.28 -5.15
N GLU A 168 -22.27 -8.71 -5.24
CA GLU A 168 -21.86 -9.81 -6.14
C GLU A 168 -22.42 -11.16 -5.66
N GLU A 169 -22.40 -11.44 -4.34
CA GLU A 169 -23.02 -12.65 -3.76
C GLU A 169 -24.52 -12.69 -4.01
N ASP A 170 -25.26 -11.60 -3.80
CA ASP A 170 -26.70 -11.53 -4.06
C ASP A 170 -27.04 -11.76 -5.55
N CYS A 171 -26.20 -11.26 -6.47
CA CYS A 171 -26.38 -11.47 -7.90
C CYS A 171 -26.12 -12.92 -8.33
N GLU A 172 -25.19 -13.63 -7.69
CA GLU A 172 -24.91 -15.03 -7.97
C GLU A 172 -26.05 -15.93 -7.48
N GLU A 173 -26.60 -15.67 -6.29
CA GLU A 173 -27.75 -16.40 -5.72
C GLU A 173 -29.01 -16.24 -6.61
N ASP A 174 -29.33 -15.01 -7.05
CA ASP A 174 -30.47 -14.74 -7.92
C ASP A 174 -30.32 -15.44 -9.30
N CYS A 175 -29.09 -15.52 -9.85
CA CYS A 175 -28.84 -16.23 -11.11
C CYS A 175 -28.95 -17.76 -11.00
N GLU A 176 -28.61 -18.33 -9.83
CA GLU A 176 -28.75 -19.77 -9.59
C GLU A 176 -30.22 -20.17 -9.41
N GLU A 177 -31.04 -19.36 -8.70
CA GLU A 177 -32.46 -19.64 -8.51
C GLU A 177 -33.25 -19.55 -9.83
N ASP A 178 -33.01 -18.55 -10.68
CA ASP A 178 -33.68 -18.41 -11.99
C ASP A 178 -33.28 -19.51 -12.97
N CYS A 179 -32.03 -20.06 -12.89
CA CYS A 179 -31.61 -21.19 -13.74
C CYS A 179 -32.23 -22.53 -13.32
N GLU A 180 -32.55 -22.71 -12.02
CA GLU A 180 -33.17 -23.97 -11.57
C GLU A 180 -34.68 -24.06 -11.94
N GLU A 181 -35.42 -22.93 -11.99
CA GLU A 181 -36.84 -22.92 -12.32
C GLU A 181 -37.12 -23.09 -13.84
N ASP A 182 -36.26 -22.55 -14.72
CA ASP A 182 -36.47 -22.61 -16.18
C ASP A 182 -35.86 -23.87 -16.87
N CYS A 183 -34.99 -24.63 -16.19
CA CYS A 183 -34.30 -25.80 -16.77
C CYS A 183 -35.12 -27.11 -16.74
N GLU A 184 -36.31 -27.17 -16.13
CA GLU A 184 -37.07 -28.43 -16.06
C GLU A 184 -37.90 -28.75 -17.30
N GLU A 185 -38.09 -27.85 -18.29
CA GLU A 185 -38.98 -28.14 -19.44
C GLU A 185 -38.35 -28.11 -20.86
N ASP A 186 -37.16 -27.51 -21.13
CA ASP A 186 -36.68 -27.30 -22.51
C ASP A 186 -35.19 -27.50 -22.85
N CYS A 187 -34.33 -28.01 -21.97
CA CYS A 187 -32.87 -28.06 -22.20
C CYS A 187 -32.30 -29.50 -22.28
N GLU A 188 -32.74 -30.34 -23.23
CA GLU A 188 -32.00 -31.56 -23.54
C GLU A 188 -31.01 -31.47 -24.74
N GLU A 189 -30.92 -30.37 -25.50
CA GLU A 189 -30.04 -30.33 -26.68
C GLU A 189 -29.02 -29.20 -26.82
N ASP A 190 -29.04 -28.12 -26.04
CA ASP A 190 -28.15 -26.93 -26.31
C ASP A 190 -27.18 -26.50 -25.20
N CYS A 191 -27.12 -27.17 -24.04
CA CYS A 191 -26.26 -26.76 -22.92
C CYS A 191 -24.86 -27.40 -22.84
N GLU A 192 -24.42 -28.17 -23.84
CA GLU A 192 -23.11 -28.85 -23.78
C GLU A 192 -21.89 -27.98 -24.24
N GLU A 193 -22.07 -26.77 -24.75
CA GLU A 193 -20.92 -26.03 -25.33
C GLU A 193 -20.42 -24.79 -24.57
N ASP A 194 -21.06 -24.27 -23.51
CA ASP A 194 -20.64 -22.98 -22.93
C ASP A 194 -20.41 -22.95 -21.40
N CYS A 195 -20.58 -24.03 -20.68
CA CYS A 195 -20.26 -24.11 -19.25
C CYS A 195 -19.01 -24.96 -18.99
N GLY A 196 -17.85 -24.47 -19.31
CA GLY A 196 -16.65 -25.28 -19.11
C GLY A 196 -15.34 -24.56 -19.42
N THR A 197 -15.00 -23.51 -18.71
CA THR A 197 -13.58 -23.27 -18.42
C THR A 197 -13.47 -22.65 -17.03
N GLU A 198 -13.28 -23.52 -16.05
CA GLU A 198 -12.67 -23.11 -14.79
C GLU A 198 -11.36 -22.38 -15.10
N LYS A 199 -11.31 -21.09 -14.87
CA LYS A 199 -10.05 -20.37 -14.77
C LYS A 199 -9.51 -20.66 -13.38
N GLU A 200 -8.55 -21.58 -13.30
CA GLU A 200 -7.69 -21.68 -12.14
C GLU A 200 -7.10 -20.29 -11.83
N PRO A 201 -7.14 -19.81 -10.59
CA PRO A 201 -6.49 -18.59 -10.21
C PRO A 201 -4.98 -18.77 -10.41
N THR A 202 -4.40 -18.05 -11.35
CA THR A 202 -2.95 -17.97 -11.51
C THR A 202 -2.40 -17.15 -10.36
N VAL A 203 -2.04 -17.83 -9.28
CA VAL A 203 -1.24 -17.24 -8.20
C VAL A 203 0.15 -16.96 -8.77
N ASN A 204 0.38 -15.77 -9.27
CA ASN A 204 1.71 -15.28 -9.59
C ASN A 204 2.39 -14.79 -8.31
N THR A 205 2.78 -15.73 -7.48
CA THR A 205 3.69 -15.46 -6.37
C THR A 205 5.08 -15.22 -6.93
N ILE A 206 5.45 -13.97 -7.14
CA ILE A 206 6.83 -13.60 -7.44
C ILE A 206 7.61 -13.64 -6.12
N PHE A 207 8.08 -14.82 -5.74
CA PHE A 207 9.11 -14.94 -4.71
C PHE A 207 10.44 -14.43 -5.27
N THR A 208 10.80 -13.22 -4.93
CA THR A 208 12.18 -12.77 -5.09
C THR A 208 13.02 -13.45 -4.00
N LYS A 209 13.63 -14.61 -4.34
CA LYS A 209 14.64 -15.23 -3.50
C LYS A 209 15.83 -14.30 -3.36
N ILE A 210 16.02 -13.72 -2.18
CA ILE A 210 17.30 -13.17 -1.76
C ILE A 210 18.19 -14.37 -1.44
N ILE A 211 19.23 -14.58 -2.25
CA ILE A 211 20.31 -15.55 -1.98
C ILE A 211 21.37 -14.80 -1.18
N PRO A 212 21.78 -15.28 -0.01
CA PRO A 212 22.90 -14.70 0.71
C PRO A 212 24.23 -15.25 0.13
N GLU A 213 25.16 -14.37 -0.18
CA GLU A 213 26.58 -14.56 -0.11
C GLU A 213 27.23 -13.45 0.71
#